data_0f83294c227e57448b0a78e287f8f0fa
#
_entry.id   0f83294c227e57448b0a78e287f8f0fa
#
_cell.length_a   1.000
_cell.length_b   1.000
_cell.length_c   1.000
_cell.angle_alpha   90.00
_cell.angle_beta   90.00
_cell.angle_gamma   90.00
#
_symmetry.space_group_name_H-M   'P 1'
#
loop_
_entity.id
_entity.type
_entity.pdbx_description
1 polymer ?
#
loop_
_entity_poly.entity_id
_entity_poly.type
_entity_poly.pdbx_seq_one_letter_code
_entity_poly.pdbx_strand_id
1 'polypeptide(L)'
;MTENHLFDRLLAAADPASLALESGAERLTYGDLDRETARVAGALVALGVRPGDRVAVQVEKSAANLLLYLATVRAGAVYLPLNTAYTLTELAYFIGDAEPALIVCDPAARAGVAPLAAGAPVETLDPAGRGSLADLAAGQDGTLETIPRGPDDLAAICYTSGTTGRSKGAMLTHRALASNAATLVNLWRFTPADVLIHALPLYHVHGLFVATNVALMAGARMILRPRFDPAAVLADFPRATVLMGIPTFYTRLLAHPGLDAHSAAPMRLFISGSAPLLAQTHRDWTARTGKPILERYGMTETGMNTSNPHDGERVPGTVGFPLPDVALRIVDERTGRPVGPGEIGGIEVKGPNVCAGYWRNPEKTAQAFRPDGYFITGDLGVIDERGYVAIVGRDKDLIITGGLNVYPKEVETEIDALDGVTESAVIGLPHADFGEAVTAVVAAPPGAGVTERGVLEALAGRLARFKQPKRVIIVDSLPRNAMGKVQKARLRDEHRGLYG
;
A
#
# COMPACT_ATOMS: atom_id res chain seq x y z
N MET A 1 7.85 -31.42 5.01
CA MET A 1 7.02 -30.27 5.45
C MET A 1 5.57 -30.68 5.23
N THR A 2 4.73 -30.54 6.22
CA THR A 2 3.29 -30.89 6.16
C THR A 2 2.39 -29.67 6.25
N GLU A 3 2.96 -28.47 6.30
CA GLU A 3 2.32 -27.20 6.55
C GLU A 3 2.54 -26.21 5.40
N ASN A 4 1.52 -25.42 5.05
CA ASN A 4 1.66 -24.23 4.22
C ASN A 4 1.88 -23.03 5.13
N HIS A 5 3.08 -22.51 5.14
CA HIS A 5 3.54 -21.53 6.13
C HIS A 5 2.68 -20.24 6.23
N LEU A 6 2.04 -19.82 5.14
CA LEU A 6 1.15 -18.67 5.16
C LEU A 6 -0.31 -19.09 5.37
N PHE A 7 -0.84 -19.96 4.49
CA PHE A 7 -2.27 -20.29 4.46
C PHE A 7 -2.78 -20.84 5.79
N ASP A 8 -2.06 -21.84 6.35
CA ASP A 8 -2.50 -22.49 7.58
C ASP A 8 -2.53 -21.50 8.77
N ARG A 9 -1.59 -20.54 8.79
CA ARG A 9 -1.54 -19.51 9.85
C ARG A 9 -2.64 -18.46 9.73
N LEU A 10 -3.11 -18.17 8.50
CA LEU A 10 -4.19 -17.22 8.29
C LEU A 10 -5.52 -17.70 8.86
N LEU A 11 -5.74 -19.01 8.93
CA LEU A 11 -7.00 -19.58 9.40
C LEU A 11 -6.90 -20.27 10.76
N ALA A 12 -5.70 -20.42 11.33
CA ALA A 12 -5.44 -21.22 12.52
C ALA A 12 -6.16 -20.74 13.80
N ALA A 13 -6.39 -19.44 13.94
CA ALA A 13 -6.97 -18.86 15.17
C ALA A 13 -8.51 -18.77 15.12
N ALA A 14 -9.13 -19.06 13.96
CA ALA A 14 -10.55 -18.80 13.75
C ALA A 14 -11.42 -20.01 14.10
N ASP A 15 -12.55 -19.75 14.75
CA ASP A 15 -13.65 -20.71 14.84
C ASP A 15 -14.30 -20.83 13.45
N PRO A 16 -14.38 -22.06 12.88
CA PRO A 16 -15.02 -22.29 11.58
C PRO A 16 -16.46 -21.76 11.46
N ALA A 17 -17.20 -21.69 12.56
CA ALA A 17 -18.57 -21.17 12.58
C ALA A 17 -18.63 -19.64 12.62
N SER A 18 -17.53 -18.95 12.93
CA SER A 18 -17.46 -17.50 12.98
C SER A 18 -17.52 -16.89 11.59
N LEU A 19 -18.19 -15.74 11.50
CA LEU A 19 -18.29 -14.96 10.26
C LEU A 19 -16.92 -14.31 9.96
N ALA A 20 -16.37 -14.61 8.79
CA ALA A 20 -15.11 -14.05 8.30
C ALA A 20 -15.31 -12.84 7.39
N LEU A 21 -16.33 -12.89 6.52
CA LEU A 21 -16.49 -11.91 5.44
C LEU A 21 -17.97 -11.58 5.20
N GLU A 22 -18.26 -10.28 5.06
CA GLU A 22 -19.49 -9.75 4.53
C GLU A 22 -19.22 -8.92 3.26
N SER A 23 -19.87 -9.24 2.14
CA SER A 23 -19.76 -8.52 0.88
C SER A 23 -21.16 -8.33 0.28
N GLY A 24 -21.75 -7.16 0.46
CA GLY A 24 -23.16 -6.94 0.11
C GLY A 24 -24.10 -7.86 0.90
N ALA A 25 -24.82 -8.74 0.20
CA ALA A 25 -25.67 -9.77 0.82
C ALA A 25 -24.93 -11.08 1.14
N GLU A 26 -23.75 -11.27 0.58
CA GLU A 26 -22.94 -12.46 0.79
C GLU A 26 -22.30 -12.47 2.18
N ARG A 27 -22.35 -13.63 2.82
CA ARG A 27 -21.76 -13.87 4.13
C ARG A 27 -21.04 -15.22 4.10
N LEU A 28 -19.73 -15.19 4.45
CA LEU A 28 -18.91 -16.38 4.50
C LEU A 28 -18.33 -16.54 5.91
N THR A 29 -18.52 -17.72 6.49
CA THR A 29 -17.84 -18.13 7.71
C THR A 29 -16.41 -18.54 7.40
N TYR A 30 -15.57 -18.74 8.42
CA TYR A 30 -14.23 -19.30 8.23
C TYR A 30 -14.26 -20.72 7.68
N GLY A 31 -15.26 -21.53 8.05
CA GLY A 31 -15.50 -22.85 7.46
C GLY A 31 -15.90 -22.76 5.98
N ASP A 32 -16.66 -21.72 5.60
CA ASP A 32 -16.97 -21.47 4.18
C ASP A 32 -15.70 -21.06 3.42
N LEU A 33 -14.84 -20.19 4.00
CA LEU A 33 -13.56 -19.82 3.38
C LEU A 33 -12.69 -21.06 3.15
N ASP A 34 -12.58 -21.95 4.13
CA ASP A 34 -11.79 -23.18 3.98
C ASP A 34 -12.33 -24.05 2.85
N ARG A 35 -13.65 -24.32 2.83
CA ARG A 35 -14.28 -25.15 1.80
C ARG A 35 -14.19 -24.52 0.40
N GLU A 36 -14.55 -23.24 0.27
CA GLU A 36 -14.56 -22.58 -1.03
C GLU A 36 -13.14 -22.38 -1.59
N THR A 37 -12.15 -22.09 -0.73
CA THR A 37 -10.75 -22.05 -1.18
C THR A 37 -10.24 -23.42 -1.62
N ALA A 38 -10.70 -24.52 -1.01
CA ALA A 38 -10.37 -25.87 -1.48
C ALA A 38 -10.95 -26.15 -2.88
N ARG A 39 -12.18 -25.72 -3.15
CA ARG A 39 -12.82 -25.85 -4.48
C ARG A 39 -12.05 -25.05 -5.55
N VAL A 40 -11.80 -23.77 -5.26
CA VAL A 40 -11.06 -22.92 -6.22
C VAL A 40 -9.64 -23.46 -6.43
N ALA A 41 -8.93 -23.88 -5.38
CA ALA A 41 -7.60 -24.47 -5.48
C ALA A 41 -7.63 -25.79 -6.30
N GLY A 42 -8.67 -26.62 -6.13
CA GLY A 42 -8.92 -27.81 -6.96
C GLY A 42 -9.05 -27.46 -8.44
N ALA A 43 -9.79 -26.40 -8.78
CA ALA A 43 -9.90 -25.91 -10.15
C ALA A 43 -8.55 -25.43 -10.71
N LEU A 44 -7.75 -24.68 -9.90
CA LEU A 44 -6.40 -24.26 -10.32
C LEU A 44 -5.50 -25.48 -10.65
N VAL A 45 -5.51 -26.50 -9.80
CA VAL A 45 -4.74 -27.74 -10.01
C VAL A 45 -5.24 -28.50 -11.24
N ALA A 46 -6.55 -28.59 -11.45
CA ALA A 46 -7.15 -29.20 -12.64
C ALA A 46 -6.79 -28.47 -13.94
N LEU A 47 -6.57 -27.14 -13.88
CA LEU A 47 -6.06 -26.33 -14.99
C LEU A 47 -4.53 -26.48 -15.20
N GLY A 48 -3.86 -27.33 -14.41
CA GLY A 48 -2.43 -27.61 -14.53
C GLY A 48 -1.51 -26.69 -13.72
N VAL A 49 -2.05 -25.82 -12.86
CA VAL A 49 -1.23 -24.98 -11.96
C VAL A 49 -0.51 -25.86 -10.94
N ARG A 50 0.78 -25.68 -10.81
CA ARG A 50 1.67 -26.41 -9.91
C ARG A 50 2.25 -25.51 -8.83
N PRO A 51 2.75 -26.05 -7.72
CA PRO A 51 3.45 -25.28 -6.71
C PRO A 51 4.60 -24.45 -7.30
N GLY A 52 4.60 -23.14 -6.98
CA GLY A 52 5.55 -22.17 -7.51
C GLY A 52 5.17 -21.51 -8.85
N ASP A 53 4.11 -22.00 -9.52
CA ASP A 53 3.58 -21.34 -10.72
C ASP A 53 2.89 -20.03 -10.38
N ARG A 54 2.94 -19.06 -11.32
CA ARG A 54 2.32 -17.74 -11.15
C ARG A 54 0.89 -17.79 -11.71
N VAL A 55 -0.05 -17.30 -10.90
CA VAL A 55 -1.43 -17.06 -11.29
C VAL A 55 -1.63 -15.54 -11.39
N ALA A 56 -1.71 -15.02 -12.61
CA ALA A 56 -1.93 -13.59 -12.85
C ALA A 56 -3.42 -13.27 -12.73
N VAL A 57 -3.77 -12.26 -11.93
CA VAL A 57 -5.15 -11.96 -11.59
C VAL A 57 -5.45 -10.49 -11.82
N GLN A 58 -6.29 -10.19 -12.81
CA GLN A 58 -6.81 -8.85 -13.10
C GLN A 58 -8.33 -8.86 -13.03
N VAL A 59 -8.87 -8.91 -11.82
CA VAL A 59 -10.31 -8.92 -11.55
C VAL A 59 -10.67 -7.85 -10.52
N GLU A 60 -11.90 -7.39 -10.58
CA GLU A 60 -12.41 -6.42 -9.63
C GLU A 60 -12.48 -6.99 -8.20
N LYS A 61 -12.41 -6.10 -7.23
CA LYS A 61 -12.48 -6.44 -5.82
C LYS A 61 -13.84 -7.07 -5.48
N SER A 62 -13.81 -8.29 -4.95
CA SER A 62 -14.98 -9.06 -4.53
C SER A 62 -14.58 -10.15 -3.52
N ALA A 63 -15.56 -10.82 -2.92
CA ALA A 63 -15.31 -12.03 -2.13
C ALA A 63 -14.63 -13.12 -2.97
N ALA A 64 -15.07 -13.30 -4.21
CA ALA A 64 -14.50 -14.27 -5.12
C ALA A 64 -13.00 -14.00 -5.45
N ASN A 65 -12.63 -12.71 -5.60
CA ASN A 65 -11.21 -12.34 -5.76
C ASN A 65 -10.39 -12.69 -4.50
N LEU A 66 -10.94 -12.46 -3.32
CA LEU A 66 -10.27 -12.81 -2.06
C LEU A 66 -10.14 -14.33 -1.90
N LEU A 67 -11.17 -15.10 -2.26
CA LEU A 67 -11.11 -16.55 -2.31
C LEU A 67 -10.04 -17.05 -3.31
N LEU A 68 -9.92 -16.42 -4.47
CA LEU A 68 -8.90 -16.75 -5.47
C LEU A 68 -7.48 -16.51 -4.95
N TYR A 69 -7.25 -15.41 -4.21
CA TYR A 69 -5.97 -15.18 -3.53
C TYR A 69 -5.64 -16.32 -2.57
N LEU A 70 -6.55 -16.62 -1.66
CA LEU A 70 -6.33 -17.67 -0.66
C LEU A 70 -6.18 -19.06 -1.30
N ALA A 71 -6.98 -19.36 -2.32
CA ALA A 71 -6.90 -20.62 -3.08
C ALA A 71 -5.58 -20.77 -3.83
N THR A 72 -5.04 -19.69 -4.40
CA THR A 72 -3.73 -19.70 -5.04
C THR A 72 -2.62 -20.04 -4.05
N VAL A 73 -2.64 -19.41 -2.85
CA VAL A 73 -1.70 -19.75 -1.79
C VAL A 73 -1.89 -21.18 -1.28
N ARG A 74 -3.15 -21.64 -1.11
CA ARG A 74 -3.48 -23.02 -0.73
C ARG A 74 -2.96 -24.04 -1.71
N ALA A 75 -3.06 -23.76 -3.02
CA ALA A 75 -2.51 -24.58 -4.10
C ALA A 75 -0.97 -24.52 -4.18
N GLY A 76 -0.30 -23.78 -3.29
CA GLY A 76 1.15 -23.60 -3.31
C GLY A 76 1.68 -22.75 -4.46
N ALA A 77 0.80 -22.08 -5.19
CA ALA A 77 1.11 -21.22 -6.31
C ALA A 77 1.40 -19.77 -5.86
N VAL A 78 1.92 -18.96 -6.77
CA VAL A 78 2.34 -17.57 -6.53
C VAL A 78 1.27 -16.63 -7.07
N TYR A 79 0.63 -15.87 -6.18
CA TYR A 79 -0.40 -14.89 -6.55
C TYR A 79 0.21 -13.64 -7.16
N LEU A 80 -0.26 -13.24 -8.33
CA LEU A 80 0.23 -12.06 -9.05
C LEU A 80 -0.93 -11.11 -9.29
N PRO A 81 -1.21 -10.20 -8.33
CA PRO A 81 -2.29 -9.22 -8.47
C PRO A 81 -1.93 -8.12 -9.46
N LEU A 82 -2.83 -7.85 -10.39
CA LEU A 82 -2.70 -6.79 -11.39
C LEU A 82 -3.82 -5.76 -11.22
N ASN A 83 -3.47 -4.49 -11.31
CA ASN A 83 -4.44 -3.39 -11.23
C ASN A 83 -5.42 -3.48 -12.41
N THR A 84 -6.71 -3.42 -12.13
CA THR A 84 -7.77 -3.46 -13.16
C THR A 84 -7.73 -2.28 -14.13
N ALA A 85 -7.05 -1.19 -13.75
CA ALA A 85 -6.82 -0.04 -14.61
C ALA A 85 -5.63 -0.18 -15.59
N TYR A 86 -4.85 -1.26 -15.52
CA TYR A 86 -3.75 -1.47 -16.45
C TYR A 86 -4.26 -1.69 -17.87
N THR A 87 -3.60 -1.00 -18.80
CA THR A 87 -3.84 -1.14 -20.24
C THR A 87 -3.33 -2.50 -20.76
N LEU A 88 -3.80 -2.92 -21.94
CA LEU A 88 -3.30 -4.15 -22.59
C LEU A 88 -1.78 -4.11 -22.84
N THR A 89 -1.22 -2.94 -23.12
CA THR A 89 0.24 -2.77 -23.29
C THR A 89 1.00 -3.04 -21.99
N GLU A 90 0.49 -2.55 -20.85
CA GLU A 90 1.08 -2.84 -19.54
C GLU A 90 0.92 -4.31 -19.18
N LEU A 91 -0.25 -4.90 -19.43
CA LEU A 91 -0.50 -6.32 -19.22
C LEU A 91 0.43 -7.20 -20.04
N ALA A 92 0.67 -6.87 -21.32
CA ALA A 92 1.62 -7.59 -22.17
C ALA A 92 3.01 -7.65 -21.53
N TYR A 93 3.45 -6.56 -20.90
CA TYR A 93 4.71 -6.53 -20.17
C TYR A 93 4.68 -7.47 -18.95
N PHE A 94 3.68 -7.34 -18.07
CA PHE A 94 3.62 -8.14 -16.84
C PHE A 94 3.46 -9.64 -17.11
N ILE A 95 2.62 -10.00 -18.09
CA ILE A 95 2.41 -11.38 -18.50
C ILE A 95 3.70 -11.97 -19.11
N GLY A 96 4.36 -11.20 -19.99
CA GLY A 96 5.61 -11.63 -20.62
C GLY A 96 6.77 -11.76 -19.65
N ASP A 97 6.86 -10.92 -18.60
CA ASP A 97 7.90 -10.98 -17.58
C ASP A 97 7.64 -12.09 -16.56
N ALA A 98 6.39 -12.24 -16.09
CA ALA A 98 6.04 -13.23 -15.08
C ALA A 98 5.84 -14.63 -15.64
N GLU A 99 5.49 -14.78 -16.93
CA GLU A 99 5.15 -16.06 -17.56
C GLU A 99 4.19 -16.88 -16.68
N PRO A 100 2.95 -16.40 -16.45
CA PRO A 100 2.01 -17.09 -15.58
C PRO A 100 1.53 -18.41 -16.22
N ALA A 101 1.31 -19.43 -15.38
CA ALA A 101 0.70 -20.68 -15.79
C ALA A 101 -0.81 -20.55 -15.98
N LEU A 102 -1.44 -19.54 -15.39
CA LEU A 102 -2.85 -19.23 -15.51
C LEU A 102 -3.06 -17.72 -15.42
N ILE A 103 -3.98 -17.20 -16.23
CA ILE A 103 -4.44 -15.82 -16.14
C ILE A 103 -5.93 -15.82 -15.81
N VAL A 104 -6.34 -15.02 -14.82
CA VAL A 104 -7.75 -14.82 -14.48
C VAL A 104 -8.08 -13.35 -14.67
N CYS A 105 -9.09 -13.05 -15.49
CA CYS A 105 -9.53 -11.69 -15.80
C CYS A 105 -11.04 -11.54 -15.75
N ASP A 106 -11.52 -10.30 -15.81
CA ASP A 106 -12.95 -10.03 -15.99
C ASP A 106 -13.44 -10.61 -17.33
N PRO A 107 -14.66 -11.19 -17.41
CA PRO A 107 -15.22 -11.73 -18.67
C PRO A 107 -15.15 -10.74 -19.85
N ALA A 108 -15.37 -9.46 -19.60
CA ALA A 108 -15.31 -8.42 -20.62
C ALA A 108 -13.88 -8.17 -21.14
N ALA A 109 -12.85 -8.45 -20.34
CA ALA A 109 -11.45 -8.26 -20.70
C ALA A 109 -10.85 -9.46 -21.47
N ARG A 110 -11.49 -10.64 -21.43
CA ARG A 110 -10.94 -11.90 -21.96
C ARG A 110 -10.47 -11.80 -23.40
N ALA A 111 -11.25 -11.17 -24.27
CA ALA A 111 -10.90 -11.06 -25.69
C ALA A 111 -9.59 -10.27 -25.93
N GLY A 112 -9.31 -9.27 -25.08
CA GLY A 112 -8.07 -8.50 -25.14
C GLY A 112 -6.88 -9.19 -24.46
N VAL A 113 -7.14 -9.95 -23.40
CA VAL A 113 -6.10 -10.61 -22.59
C VAL A 113 -5.62 -11.93 -23.23
N ALA A 114 -6.51 -12.71 -23.83
CA ALA A 114 -6.19 -14.00 -24.42
C ALA A 114 -5.02 -13.99 -25.43
N PRO A 115 -4.89 -12.98 -26.32
CA PRO A 115 -3.74 -12.90 -27.23
C PRO A 115 -2.40 -12.67 -26.51
N LEU A 116 -2.40 -12.15 -25.26
CA LEU A 116 -1.21 -11.88 -24.47
C LEU A 116 -0.71 -13.10 -23.68
N ALA A 117 -1.53 -14.14 -23.58
CA ALA A 117 -1.33 -15.25 -22.65
C ALA A 117 -0.20 -16.23 -23.03
N ALA A 118 0.37 -16.13 -24.24
CA ALA A 118 1.47 -16.98 -24.73
C ALA A 118 1.21 -18.50 -24.54
N GLY A 119 -0.05 -18.93 -24.65
CA GLY A 119 -0.48 -20.33 -24.49
C GLY A 119 -0.95 -20.71 -23.09
N ALA A 120 -0.83 -19.86 -22.09
CA ALA A 120 -1.43 -20.11 -20.78
C ALA A 120 -2.97 -20.06 -20.86
N PRO A 121 -3.70 -20.89 -20.09
CA PRO A 121 -5.15 -20.77 -19.96
C PRO A 121 -5.57 -19.37 -19.49
N VAL A 122 -6.69 -18.88 -20.03
CA VAL A 122 -7.31 -17.61 -19.60
C VAL A 122 -8.71 -17.91 -19.12
N GLU A 123 -8.91 -17.85 -17.81
CA GLU A 123 -10.18 -18.05 -17.15
C GLU A 123 -10.79 -16.70 -16.73
N THR A 124 -12.07 -16.70 -16.47
CA THR A 124 -12.81 -15.48 -16.14
C THR A 124 -13.45 -15.53 -14.77
N LEU A 125 -13.50 -14.37 -14.10
CA LEU A 125 -14.16 -14.19 -12.82
C LEU A 125 -14.69 -12.75 -12.73
N ASP A 126 -16.02 -12.59 -12.58
CA ASP A 126 -16.64 -11.27 -12.40
C ASP A 126 -16.80 -10.91 -10.91
N PRO A 127 -17.17 -9.65 -10.56
CA PRO A 127 -17.36 -9.23 -9.18
C PRO A 127 -18.49 -9.97 -8.44
N ALA A 128 -19.43 -10.60 -9.17
CA ALA A 128 -20.50 -11.41 -8.60
C ALA A 128 -20.10 -12.89 -8.41
N GLY A 129 -18.82 -13.22 -8.61
CA GLY A 129 -18.32 -14.59 -8.47
C GLY A 129 -18.72 -15.53 -9.60
N ARG A 130 -19.00 -15.01 -10.81
CA ARG A 130 -19.39 -15.79 -11.98
C ARG A 130 -18.27 -15.77 -13.02
N GLY A 131 -18.25 -16.79 -13.87
CA GLY A 131 -17.27 -16.93 -14.95
C GLY A 131 -16.71 -18.34 -15.02
N SER A 132 -15.88 -18.59 -16.03
CA SER A 132 -15.39 -19.93 -16.31
C SER A 132 -14.60 -20.57 -15.15
N LEU A 133 -13.85 -19.76 -14.38
CA LEU A 133 -13.16 -20.26 -13.18
C LEU A 133 -14.15 -20.67 -12.09
N ALA A 134 -15.22 -19.90 -11.89
CA ALA A 134 -16.25 -20.23 -10.92
C ALA A 134 -17.01 -21.53 -11.31
N ASP A 135 -17.32 -21.72 -12.59
CA ASP A 135 -17.95 -22.93 -13.09
C ASP A 135 -17.05 -24.17 -12.88
N LEU A 136 -15.74 -24.04 -13.12
CA LEU A 136 -14.76 -25.10 -12.83
C LEU A 136 -14.65 -25.41 -11.34
N ALA A 137 -14.66 -24.37 -10.49
CA ALA A 137 -14.61 -24.53 -9.04
C ALA A 137 -15.89 -25.20 -8.49
N ALA A 138 -17.05 -24.89 -9.05
CA ALA A 138 -18.32 -25.54 -8.68
C ALA A 138 -18.32 -27.05 -8.96
N GLY A 139 -17.53 -27.51 -9.94
CA GLY A 139 -17.34 -28.93 -10.24
C GLY A 139 -16.39 -29.66 -9.28
N GLN A 140 -15.72 -28.97 -8.36
CA GLN A 140 -14.80 -29.56 -7.38
C GLN A 140 -15.54 -29.92 -6.08
N ASP A 141 -15.09 -30.99 -5.44
CA ASP A 141 -15.72 -31.50 -4.21
C ASP A 141 -15.36 -30.68 -2.93
N GLY A 142 -14.36 -29.83 -3.02
CA GLY A 142 -13.90 -29.00 -1.87
C GLY A 142 -13.06 -29.77 -0.86
N THR A 143 -12.44 -30.87 -1.27
CA THR A 143 -11.61 -31.72 -0.39
C THR A 143 -10.11 -31.60 -0.64
N LEU A 144 -9.67 -30.68 -1.53
CA LEU A 144 -8.24 -30.48 -1.79
C LEU A 144 -7.51 -30.13 -0.50
N GLU A 145 -6.59 -30.99 -0.08
CA GLU A 145 -5.68 -30.69 1.02
C GLU A 145 -4.76 -29.52 0.65
N THR A 146 -4.40 -28.72 1.67
CA THR A 146 -3.47 -27.62 1.48
C THR A 146 -2.11 -28.11 1.05
N ILE A 147 -1.58 -27.59 -0.06
CA ILE A 147 -0.26 -27.99 -0.58
C ILE A 147 0.84 -27.36 0.29
N PRO A 148 1.75 -28.17 0.85
CA PRO A 148 2.80 -27.68 1.74
C PRO A 148 3.74 -26.67 1.07
N ARG A 149 4.03 -25.59 1.75
CA ARG A 149 5.01 -24.56 1.32
C ARG A 149 5.83 -24.08 2.51
N GLY A 150 7.14 -24.01 2.31
CA GLY A 150 8.06 -23.51 3.31
C GLY A 150 8.02 -21.98 3.47
N PRO A 151 8.66 -21.47 4.52
CA PRO A 151 8.70 -20.03 4.79
C PRO A 151 9.36 -19.22 3.66
N ASP A 152 10.36 -19.77 2.99
CA ASP A 152 11.13 -19.07 1.96
C ASP A 152 10.59 -19.28 0.53
N ASP A 153 9.54 -20.09 0.38
CA ASP A 153 8.81 -20.20 -0.88
C ASP A 153 8.07 -18.90 -1.22
N LEU A 154 7.90 -18.61 -2.52
CA LEU A 154 7.16 -17.43 -2.94
C LEU A 154 5.65 -17.63 -2.76
N ALA A 155 4.99 -16.65 -2.17
CA ALA A 155 3.53 -16.58 -2.05
C ALA A 155 2.92 -15.57 -3.03
N ALA A 156 3.64 -14.50 -3.34
CA ALA A 156 3.16 -13.49 -4.30
C ALA A 156 4.31 -12.77 -5.00
N ILE A 157 4.01 -12.22 -6.19
CA ILE A 157 4.84 -11.23 -6.88
C ILE A 157 4.01 -9.99 -7.09
N CYS A 158 4.49 -8.84 -6.60
CA CYS A 158 3.83 -7.55 -6.79
C CYS A 158 4.69 -6.61 -7.61
N TYR A 159 4.18 -6.19 -8.76
CA TYR A 159 4.88 -5.21 -9.59
C TYR A 159 4.80 -3.81 -9.01
N THR A 160 5.97 -3.19 -8.86
CA THR A 160 6.10 -1.80 -8.39
C THR A 160 6.50 -0.92 -9.56
N SER A 161 5.91 0.27 -9.65
CA SER A 161 6.35 1.30 -10.58
C SER A 161 7.74 1.77 -10.18
N GLY A 162 8.75 1.22 -10.83
CA GLY A 162 10.14 1.65 -10.63
C GLY A 162 10.29 3.12 -11.02
N THR A 163 11.13 3.82 -10.29
CA THR A 163 11.37 5.27 -10.49
C THR A 163 12.26 5.57 -11.69
N THR A 164 12.93 4.53 -12.21
CA THR A 164 13.95 4.64 -13.27
C THR A 164 13.78 3.52 -14.30
N GLY A 165 12.59 3.32 -14.86
CA GLY A 165 12.40 2.32 -15.88
C GLY A 165 11.15 1.47 -15.73
N ARG A 166 11.16 0.26 -16.30
CA ARG A 166 10.04 -0.69 -16.25
C ARG A 166 9.76 -1.14 -14.82
N SER A 167 8.49 -1.43 -14.53
CA SER A 167 8.04 -1.98 -13.26
C SER A 167 8.80 -3.28 -12.90
N LYS A 168 9.07 -3.49 -11.62
CA LYS A 168 9.81 -4.65 -11.10
C LYS A 168 8.89 -5.49 -10.23
N GLY A 169 8.91 -6.80 -10.38
CA GLY A 169 8.13 -7.74 -9.57
C GLY A 169 8.84 -8.04 -8.25
N ALA A 170 8.39 -7.45 -7.15
CA ALA A 170 8.89 -7.79 -5.81
C ALA A 170 8.44 -9.19 -5.40
N MET A 171 9.38 -10.06 -5.03
CA MET A 171 9.15 -11.45 -4.65
C MET A 171 8.83 -11.55 -3.15
N LEU A 172 7.56 -11.77 -2.82
CA LEU A 172 7.08 -11.87 -1.44
C LEU A 172 6.98 -13.35 -1.04
N THR A 173 7.73 -13.72 -0.01
CA THR A 173 7.75 -15.09 0.50
C THR A 173 6.58 -15.33 1.48
N HIS A 174 6.26 -16.61 1.73
CA HIS A 174 5.32 -17.00 2.78
C HIS A 174 5.74 -16.42 4.14
N ARG A 175 7.06 -16.43 4.46
CA ARG A 175 7.61 -15.83 5.68
C ARG A 175 7.33 -14.33 5.74
N ALA A 176 7.61 -13.61 4.66
CA ALA A 176 7.47 -12.15 4.64
C ALA A 176 6.03 -11.72 4.92
N LEU A 177 5.06 -12.39 4.31
CA LEU A 177 3.64 -12.09 4.54
C LEU A 177 3.14 -12.56 5.91
N ALA A 178 3.51 -13.75 6.34
CA ALA A 178 3.06 -14.32 7.62
C ALA A 178 3.65 -13.58 8.82
N SER A 179 4.96 -13.28 8.82
CA SER A 179 5.62 -12.56 9.92
C SER A 179 5.06 -11.15 10.07
N ASN A 180 4.89 -10.43 8.95
CA ASN A 180 4.36 -9.08 8.99
C ASN A 180 2.92 -9.07 9.53
N ALA A 181 2.05 -9.97 9.08
CA ALA A 181 0.70 -10.10 9.59
C ALA A 181 0.69 -10.44 11.09
N ALA A 182 1.48 -11.40 11.55
CA ALA A 182 1.56 -11.79 12.95
C ALA A 182 2.02 -10.64 13.86
N THR A 183 3.06 -9.91 13.43
CA THR A 183 3.54 -8.74 14.15
C THR A 183 2.46 -7.67 14.27
N LEU A 184 1.73 -7.40 13.20
CA LEU A 184 0.67 -6.38 13.17
C LEU A 184 -0.58 -6.80 13.96
N VAL A 185 -0.95 -8.09 13.98
CA VAL A 185 -2.02 -8.63 14.84
C VAL A 185 -1.70 -8.30 16.31
N ASN A 186 -0.50 -8.60 16.75
CA ASN A 186 -0.07 -8.36 18.12
C ASN A 186 0.03 -6.86 18.44
N LEU A 187 0.71 -6.09 17.58
CA LEU A 187 0.97 -4.67 17.81
C LEU A 187 -0.30 -3.82 17.80
N TRP A 188 -1.24 -4.12 16.90
CA TRP A 188 -2.52 -3.42 16.81
C TRP A 188 -3.62 -4.07 17.65
N ARG A 189 -3.28 -5.14 18.38
CA ARG A 189 -4.19 -5.89 19.26
C ARG A 189 -5.45 -6.35 18.55
N PHE A 190 -5.28 -6.91 17.36
CA PHE A 190 -6.41 -7.52 16.67
C PHE A 190 -6.86 -8.80 17.36
N THR A 191 -8.17 -8.99 17.45
CA THR A 191 -8.83 -10.12 18.08
C THR A 191 -9.99 -10.64 17.24
N PRO A 192 -10.54 -11.83 17.53
CA PRO A 192 -11.74 -12.32 16.84
C PRO A 192 -12.98 -11.41 17.01
N ALA A 193 -13.01 -10.53 18.02
CA ALA A 193 -14.09 -9.58 18.22
C ALA A 193 -14.03 -8.38 17.24
N ASP A 194 -12.93 -8.22 16.51
CA ASP A 194 -12.77 -7.09 15.61
C ASP A 194 -13.54 -7.25 14.32
N VAL A 195 -14.00 -6.11 13.81
CA VAL A 195 -14.67 -5.98 12.53
C VAL A 195 -13.98 -4.90 11.72
N LEU A 196 -13.28 -5.31 10.68
CA LEU A 196 -12.54 -4.41 9.79
C LEU A 196 -13.42 -3.94 8.64
N ILE A 197 -13.59 -2.63 8.47
CA ILE A 197 -14.10 -2.06 7.23
C ILE A 197 -12.96 -2.10 6.20
N HIS A 198 -13.11 -2.97 5.21
CA HIS A 198 -12.12 -3.18 4.17
C HIS A 198 -12.55 -2.52 2.87
N ALA A 199 -12.15 -1.25 2.65
CA ALA A 199 -12.44 -0.48 1.44
C ALA A 199 -11.21 -0.31 0.51
N LEU A 200 -10.06 -0.88 0.87
CA LEU A 200 -8.80 -0.83 0.11
C LEU A 200 -8.81 -1.80 -1.08
N PRO A 201 -8.11 -1.50 -2.19
CA PRO A 201 -8.03 -2.42 -3.34
C PRO A 201 -7.26 -3.70 -3.02
N LEU A 202 -7.64 -4.83 -3.67
CA LEU A 202 -7.00 -6.14 -3.50
C LEU A 202 -5.82 -6.38 -4.46
N TYR A 203 -5.45 -5.42 -5.28
CA TYR A 203 -4.24 -5.49 -6.11
C TYR A 203 -3.03 -4.78 -5.49
N HIS A 204 -3.17 -4.25 -4.26
CA HIS A 204 -2.10 -3.54 -3.56
C HIS A 204 -1.84 -4.16 -2.19
N VAL A 205 -0.57 -4.19 -1.78
CA VAL A 205 -0.08 -4.79 -0.51
C VAL A 205 -0.92 -4.37 0.70
N HIS A 206 -1.29 -3.09 0.81
CA HIS A 206 -2.07 -2.58 1.94
C HIS A 206 -3.43 -3.27 2.08
N GLY A 207 -4.20 -3.38 0.99
CA GLY A 207 -5.50 -4.06 1.03
C GLY A 207 -5.36 -5.58 1.07
N LEU A 208 -4.54 -6.13 0.15
CA LEU A 208 -4.46 -7.57 -0.04
C LEU A 208 -3.75 -8.29 1.10
N PHE A 209 -2.59 -7.79 1.55
CA PHE A 209 -1.79 -8.51 2.54
C PHE A 209 -1.89 -7.91 3.93
N VAL A 210 -1.85 -6.60 4.08
CA VAL A 210 -1.92 -6.00 5.41
C VAL A 210 -3.34 -6.11 5.98
N ALA A 211 -4.34 -5.53 5.31
CA ALA A 211 -5.71 -5.53 5.82
C ALA A 211 -6.31 -6.94 5.89
N THR A 212 -6.19 -7.72 4.80
CA THR A 212 -6.77 -9.07 4.74
C THR A 212 -6.07 -10.04 5.66
N ASN A 213 -4.73 -10.16 5.59
CA ASN A 213 -4.02 -11.19 6.37
C ASN A 213 -4.06 -10.92 7.88
N VAL A 214 -4.02 -9.64 8.29
CA VAL A 214 -4.16 -9.28 9.71
C VAL A 214 -5.55 -9.67 10.22
N ALA A 215 -6.62 -9.34 9.48
CA ALA A 215 -7.97 -9.71 9.88
C ALA A 215 -8.15 -11.24 9.95
N LEU A 216 -7.72 -11.96 8.92
CA LEU A 216 -7.84 -13.43 8.89
C LEU A 216 -7.04 -14.10 9.99
N MET A 217 -5.76 -13.73 10.15
CA MET A 217 -4.89 -14.32 11.17
C MET A 217 -5.36 -14.06 12.59
N ALA A 218 -6.08 -12.97 12.83
CA ALA A 218 -6.71 -12.67 14.11
C ALA A 218 -8.05 -13.39 14.33
N GLY A 219 -8.59 -14.10 13.34
CA GLY A 219 -9.95 -14.63 13.39
C GLY A 219 -11.04 -13.55 13.34
N ALA A 220 -10.71 -12.34 12.88
CA ALA A 220 -11.59 -11.17 12.84
C ALA A 220 -12.49 -11.18 11.59
N ARG A 221 -13.58 -10.41 11.64
CA ARG A 221 -14.52 -10.26 10.54
C ARG A 221 -14.14 -9.09 9.64
N MET A 222 -14.39 -9.20 8.33
CA MET A 222 -14.25 -8.10 7.37
C MET A 222 -15.60 -7.72 6.75
N ILE A 223 -15.89 -6.41 6.69
CA ILE A 223 -16.92 -5.83 5.84
C ILE A 223 -16.22 -5.39 4.56
N LEU A 224 -16.37 -6.17 3.49
CA LEU A 224 -15.72 -5.93 2.21
C LEU A 224 -16.53 -4.95 1.37
N ARG A 225 -16.00 -3.75 1.18
CA ARG A 225 -16.58 -2.74 0.29
C ARG A 225 -15.86 -2.77 -1.06
N PRO A 226 -16.56 -2.81 -2.19
CA PRO A 226 -15.94 -2.87 -3.51
C PRO A 226 -14.98 -1.69 -3.74
N ARG A 227 -15.35 -0.53 -3.24
CA ARG A 227 -14.59 0.72 -3.28
C ARG A 227 -14.88 1.57 -2.06
N PHE A 228 -14.04 2.57 -1.82
CA PHE A 228 -14.28 3.55 -0.80
C PHE A 228 -15.41 4.52 -1.22
N ASP A 229 -16.42 4.61 -0.37
CA ASP A 229 -17.48 5.62 -0.40
C ASP A 229 -17.67 6.14 1.02
N PRO A 230 -17.55 7.45 1.27
CA PRO A 230 -17.60 8.01 2.63
C PRO A 230 -18.92 7.70 3.36
N ALA A 231 -20.06 7.82 2.67
CA ALA A 231 -21.35 7.58 3.29
C ALA A 231 -21.55 6.11 3.65
N ALA A 232 -21.16 5.19 2.74
CA ALA A 232 -21.24 3.75 2.98
C ALA A 232 -20.30 3.29 4.11
N VAL A 233 -19.07 3.84 4.16
CA VAL A 233 -18.10 3.54 5.23
C VAL A 233 -18.61 4.06 6.57
N LEU A 234 -19.17 5.26 6.60
CA LEU A 234 -19.74 5.84 7.83
C LEU A 234 -20.94 5.05 8.33
N ALA A 235 -21.79 4.53 7.42
CA ALA A 235 -22.92 3.66 7.76
C ALA A 235 -22.48 2.31 8.36
N ASP A 236 -21.24 1.87 8.14
CA ASP A 236 -20.71 0.66 8.75
C ASP A 236 -20.12 0.89 10.16
N PHE A 237 -19.80 2.12 10.55
CA PHE A 237 -19.19 2.40 11.87
C PHE A 237 -19.93 1.77 13.06
N PRO A 238 -21.29 1.77 13.13
CA PRO A 238 -21.99 1.17 14.27
C PRO A 238 -21.78 -0.33 14.46
N ARG A 239 -21.31 -1.04 13.42
CA ARG A 239 -21.07 -2.49 13.44
C ARG A 239 -19.62 -2.89 13.17
N ALA A 240 -18.71 -1.92 13.19
CA ALA A 240 -17.28 -2.11 12.94
C ALA A 240 -16.43 -1.60 14.10
N THR A 241 -15.19 -2.03 14.16
CA THR A 241 -14.22 -1.63 15.19
C THR A 241 -12.96 -1.01 14.61
N VAL A 242 -12.61 -1.33 13.37
CA VAL A 242 -11.37 -0.88 12.73
C VAL A 242 -11.63 -0.40 11.31
N LEU A 243 -10.99 0.71 10.95
CA LEU A 243 -10.86 1.17 9.56
C LEU A 243 -9.39 1.25 9.19
N MET A 244 -8.98 0.55 8.13
CA MET A 244 -7.71 0.76 7.46
C MET A 244 -7.92 1.57 6.18
N GLY A 245 -7.19 2.68 6.04
CA GLY A 245 -7.37 3.60 4.93
C GLY A 245 -6.08 4.25 4.47
N ILE A 246 -6.21 5.02 3.41
CA ILE A 246 -5.20 5.95 2.91
C ILE A 246 -5.58 7.37 3.33
N PRO A 247 -4.69 8.36 3.33
CA PRO A 247 -4.98 9.72 3.80
C PRO A 247 -6.25 10.34 3.17
N THR A 248 -6.49 10.08 1.87
CA THR A 248 -7.68 10.58 1.18
C THR A 248 -9.00 10.00 1.69
N PHE A 249 -9.00 8.84 2.36
CA PHE A 249 -10.20 8.33 3.03
C PHE A 249 -10.57 9.25 4.20
N TYR A 250 -9.58 9.62 4.99
CA TYR A 250 -9.76 10.48 6.17
C TYR A 250 -10.17 11.90 5.80
N THR A 251 -9.57 12.50 4.76
CA THR A 251 -9.99 13.85 4.30
C THR A 251 -11.42 13.84 3.76
N ARG A 252 -11.84 12.80 3.04
CA ARG A 252 -13.22 12.68 2.52
C ARG A 252 -14.22 12.38 3.63
N LEU A 253 -13.86 11.59 4.64
CA LEU A 253 -14.71 11.38 5.83
C LEU A 253 -14.83 12.67 6.65
N LEU A 254 -13.76 13.44 6.83
CA LEU A 254 -13.79 14.75 7.47
C LEU A 254 -14.73 15.74 6.77
N ALA A 255 -14.84 15.67 5.45
CA ALA A 255 -15.78 16.48 4.69
C ALA A 255 -17.24 16.01 4.83
N HIS A 256 -17.49 14.81 5.36
CA HIS A 256 -18.83 14.27 5.49
C HIS A 256 -19.53 14.80 6.77
N PRO A 257 -20.72 15.38 6.67
CA PRO A 257 -21.41 16.02 7.81
C PRO A 257 -21.79 15.04 8.93
N GLY A 258 -21.93 13.76 8.63
CA GLY A 258 -22.29 12.73 9.61
C GLY A 258 -21.10 12.21 10.44
N LEU A 259 -19.87 12.66 10.20
CA LEU A 259 -18.73 12.27 11.02
C LEU A 259 -18.64 13.16 12.26
N ASP A 260 -18.69 12.55 13.43
CA ASP A 260 -18.49 13.18 14.73
C ASP A 260 -17.99 12.17 15.78
N ALA A 261 -17.82 12.57 17.03
CA ALA A 261 -17.40 11.70 18.12
C ALA A 261 -18.43 10.60 18.43
N HIS A 262 -19.73 10.85 18.22
CA HIS A 262 -20.78 9.89 18.46
C HIS A 262 -20.76 8.78 17.38
N SER A 263 -20.72 9.16 16.11
CA SER A 263 -20.64 8.20 15.00
C SER A 263 -19.36 7.36 15.05
N ALA A 264 -18.25 7.94 15.50
CA ALA A 264 -16.97 7.24 15.65
C ALA A 264 -16.85 6.43 16.95
N ALA A 265 -17.79 6.53 17.90
CA ALA A 265 -17.71 5.89 19.22
C ALA A 265 -17.47 4.38 19.17
N PRO A 266 -18.12 3.57 18.30
CA PRO A 266 -17.91 2.12 18.22
C PRO A 266 -16.50 1.76 17.70
N MET A 267 -15.90 2.62 16.89
CA MET A 267 -14.59 2.36 16.28
C MET A 267 -13.48 2.46 17.32
N ARG A 268 -12.62 1.45 17.43
CA ARG A 268 -11.47 1.48 18.34
C ARG A 268 -10.17 1.94 17.69
N LEU A 269 -10.06 1.75 16.35
CA LEU A 269 -8.79 1.96 15.68
C LEU A 269 -8.99 2.48 14.25
N PHE A 270 -8.27 3.56 13.94
CA PHE A 270 -8.14 4.12 12.61
C PHE A 270 -6.68 4.05 12.19
N ILE A 271 -6.37 3.37 11.07
CA ILE A 271 -5.01 3.14 10.58
C ILE A 271 -4.84 3.82 9.23
N SER A 272 -3.79 4.63 9.08
CA SER A 272 -3.46 5.29 7.82
C SER A 272 -2.09 4.89 7.30
N GLY A 273 -1.95 4.83 5.97
CA GLY A 273 -0.67 4.64 5.31
C GLY A 273 -0.78 4.60 3.80
N SER A 274 0.27 4.12 3.12
CA SER A 274 0.46 4.12 1.66
C SER A 274 0.75 5.48 1.04
N ALA A 275 0.49 6.57 1.75
CA ALA A 275 0.85 7.94 1.38
C ALA A 275 1.09 8.76 2.66
N PRO A 276 1.81 9.88 2.62
CA PRO A 276 1.97 10.77 3.76
C PRO A 276 0.63 11.31 4.25
N LEU A 277 0.38 11.23 5.55
CA LEU A 277 -0.75 11.86 6.20
C LEU A 277 -0.34 13.26 6.67
N LEU A 278 -1.08 14.28 6.27
CA LEU A 278 -0.82 15.64 6.77
C LEU A 278 -1.07 15.70 8.28
N ALA A 279 -0.15 16.32 9.01
CA ALA A 279 -0.28 16.49 10.45
C ALA A 279 -1.57 17.26 10.80
N GLN A 280 -2.01 18.18 9.95
CA GLN A 280 -3.28 18.91 10.13
C GLN A 280 -4.47 17.95 10.02
N THR A 281 -4.52 17.08 8.99
CA THR A 281 -5.58 16.07 8.84
C THR A 281 -5.65 15.14 10.06
N HIS A 282 -4.50 14.75 10.62
CA HIS A 282 -4.46 13.95 11.85
C HIS A 282 -5.06 14.72 13.04
N ARG A 283 -4.71 16.00 13.22
CA ARG A 283 -5.26 16.84 14.29
C ARG A 283 -6.76 17.06 14.15
N ASP A 284 -7.24 17.40 12.94
CA ASP A 284 -8.66 17.63 12.65
C ASP A 284 -9.49 16.37 12.88
N TRP A 285 -8.96 15.23 12.47
CA TRP A 285 -9.58 13.93 12.73
C TRP A 285 -9.71 13.65 14.22
N THR A 286 -8.63 13.88 14.98
CA THR A 286 -8.62 13.65 16.42
C THR A 286 -9.59 14.59 17.14
N ALA A 287 -9.60 15.88 16.77
CA ALA A 287 -10.53 16.85 17.33
C ALA A 287 -11.99 16.50 17.07
N ARG A 288 -12.31 15.99 15.87
CA ARG A 288 -13.67 15.67 15.45
C ARG A 288 -14.19 14.34 15.99
N THR A 289 -13.34 13.33 16.12
CA THR A 289 -13.73 11.96 16.50
C THR A 289 -13.35 11.59 17.93
N GLY A 290 -12.45 12.33 18.55
CA GLY A 290 -11.83 11.99 19.84
C GLY A 290 -10.80 10.85 19.75
N LYS A 291 -10.46 10.36 18.55
CA LYS A 291 -9.61 9.17 18.35
C LYS A 291 -8.47 9.48 17.36
N PRO A 292 -7.21 9.45 17.80
CA PRO A 292 -6.08 9.73 16.92
C PRO A 292 -5.89 8.61 15.88
N ILE A 293 -5.47 8.98 14.67
CA ILE A 293 -5.11 8.03 13.62
C ILE A 293 -3.77 7.37 13.99
N LEU A 294 -3.67 6.06 13.76
CA LEU A 294 -2.43 5.33 13.83
C LEU A 294 -1.78 5.34 12.43
N GLU A 295 -0.79 6.20 12.25
CA GLU A 295 -0.01 6.25 11.02
C GLU A 295 1.12 5.24 11.06
N ARG A 296 1.39 4.59 9.92
CA ARG A 296 2.43 3.57 9.76
C ARG A 296 3.09 3.68 8.40
N TYR A 297 4.31 3.14 8.26
CA TYR A 297 5.09 3.16 7.03
C TYR A 297 5.47 1.76 6.59
N GLY A 298 5.47 1.59 5.28
CA GLY A 298 5.90 0.40 4.60
C GLY A 298 5.80 0.55 3.08
N MET A 299 6.27 -0.45 2.37
CA MET A 299 6.28 -0.48 0.93
C MET A 299 6.03 -1.90 0.41
N THR A 300 5.88 -2.06 -0.90
CA THR A 300 5.59 -3.37 -1.50
C THR A 300 6.67 -4.38 -1.16
N GLU A 301 7.93 -3.98 -1.20
CA GLU A 301 9.10 -4.82 -0.99
C GLU A 301 9.29 -5.26 0.46
N THR A 302 8.66 -4.58 1.41
CA THR A 302 8.93 -4.85 2.84
C THR A 302 7.68 -5.05 3.70
N GLY A 303 6.48 -5.00 3.10
CA GLY A 303 5.28 -4.91 3.94
C GLY A 303 5.35 -3.69 4.84
N MET A 304 5.01 -3.82 6.13
CA MET A 304 5.11 -2.73 7.11
C MET A 304 6.45 -2.78 7.84
N ASN A 305 7.06 -1.60 7.99
CA ASN A 305 8.37 -1.41 8.65
C ASN A 305 8.23 -0.74 10.01
N THR A 306 7.32 0.24 10.11
CA THR A 306 7.10 1.01 11.34
C THR A 306 5.61 1.17 11.61
N SER A 307 5.27 1.50 12.84
CA SER A 307 3.91 1.87 13.25
C SER A 307 3.95 2.80 14.44
N ASN A 308 3.07 3.81 14.48
CA ASN A 308 2.75 4.48 15.72
C ASN A 308 2.19 3.46 16.72
N PRO A 309 2.33 3.67 18.04
CA PRO A 309 1.92 2.72 19.05
C PRO A 309 0.39 2.59 19.11
N HIS A 310 -0.08 1.37 19.43
CA HIS A 310 -1.49 1.16 19.78
C HIS A 310 -1.81 1.85 21.11
N ASP A 311 -0.98 1.61 22.12
CA ASP A 311 -1.03 2.29 23.41
C ASP A 311 0.13 3.27 23.50
N GLY A 312 -0.17 4.53 23.70
CA GLY A 312 0.80 5.61 23.76
C GLY A 312 0.47 6.76 22.81
N GLU A 313 1.39 7.68 22.70
CA GLU A 313 1.21 8.89 21.89
C GLU A 313 1.38 8.55 20.40
N ARG A 314 0.38 8.90 19.58
CA ARG A 314 0.46 8.87 18.12
C ARG A 314 0.80 10.26 17.62
N VAL A 315 2.08 10.44 17.26
CA VAL A 315 2.63 11.76 16.94
C VAL A 315 2.35 12.11 15.48
N PRO A 316 1.56 13.17 15.22
CA PRO A 316 1.26 13.62 13.85
C PRO A 316 2.54 13.91 13.05
N GLY A 317 2.60 13.41 11.81
CA GLY A 317 3.76 13.61 10.93
C GLY A 317 4.89 12.61 11.15
N THR A 318 4.72 11.66 12.08
CA THR A 318 5.64 10.53 12.25
C THR A 318 4.97 9.21 11.85
N VAL A 319 5.77 8.22 11.54
CA VAL A 319 5.32 6.87 11.25
C VAL A 319 5.58 5.89 12.39
N GLY A 320 5.90 6.41 13.58
CA GLY A 320 6.10 5.67 14.82
C GLY A 320 7.47 4.99 14.91
N PHE A 321 7.49 3.81 15.49
CA PHE A 321 8.70 3.03 15.79
C PHE A 321 8.86 1.86 14.82
N PRO A 322 10.11 1.36 14.61
CA PRO A 322 10.30 0.09 13.92
C PRO A 322 9.44 -1.03 14.54
N LEU A 323 8.89 -1.90 13.68
CA LEU A 323 8.14 -3.06 14.16
C LEU A 323 9.06 -4.03 14.90
N PRO A 324 8.55 -4.84 15.82
CA PRO A 324 9.27 -5.99 16.37
C PRO A 324 9.85 -6.84 15.22
N ASP A 325 11.08 -7.32 15.37
CA ASP A 325 11.85 -8.08 14.39
C ASP A 325 12.25 -7.32 13.11
N VAL A 326 11.97 -6.02 13.04
CA VAL A 326 12.43 -5.14 11.94
C VAL A 326 13.52 -4.21 12.47
N ALA A 327 14.75 -4.44 12.01
CA ALA A 327 15.83 -3.50 12.22
C ALA A 327 15.73 -2.38 11.19
N LEU A 328 15.66 -1.13 11.66
CA LEU A 328 15.67 0.08 10.83
C LEU A 328 16.85 0.96 11.21
N ARG A 329 17.54 1.47 10.22
CA ARG A 329 18.60 2.47 10.42
C ARG A 329 18.48 3.61 9.43
N ILE A 330 18.97 4.76 9.81
CA ILE A 330 19.15 5.91 8.93
C ILE A 330 20.63 6.01 8.62
N VAL A 331 20.97 6.14 7.35
CA VAL A 331 22.37 6.18 6.90
C VAL A 331 22.64 7.40 6.03
N ASP A 332 23.83 7.95 6.15
CA ASP A 332 24.34 8.90 5.16
C ASP A 332 24.53 8.16 3.82
N GLU A 333 23.85 8.60 2.77
CA GLU A 333 23.78 7.89 1.48
C GLU A 333 25.15 7.80 0.78
N ARG A 334 26.03 8.77 1.03
CA ARG A 334 27.35 8.83 0.41
C ARG A 334 28.32 7.85 1.07
N THR A 335 28.26 7.73 2.40
CA THR A 335 29.20 6.90 3.18
C THR A 335 28.63 5.55 3.58
N GLY A 336 27.30 5.39 3.57
CA GLY A 336 26.58 4.20 4.05
C GLY A 336 26.69 4.00 5.57
N ARG A 337 27.17 5.01 6.31
CA ARG A 337 27.30 4.94 7.78
C ARG A 337 26.02 5.41 8.46
N PRO A 338 25.62 4.77 9.55
CA PRO A 338 24.51 5.28 10.35
C PRO A 338 24.75 6.71 10.82
N VAL A 339 23.70 7.52 10.81
CA VAL A 339 23.69 8.89 11.30
C VAL A 339 23.04 8.95 12.70
N GLY A 340 23.26 10.07 13.40
CA GLY A 340 22.71 10.30 14.74
C GLY A 340 21.23 10.70 14.76
N PRO A 341 20.60 10.73 15.96
CA PRO A 341 19.25 11.26 16.11
C PRO A 341 19.13 12.70 15.58
N GLY A 342 18.03 12.99 14.89
CA GLY A 342 17.78 14.31 14.28
C GLY A 342 18.46 14.53 12.93
N GLU A 343 19.35 13.66 12.49
CA GLU A 343 20.00 13.75 11.19
C GLU A 343 19.20 13.02 10.11
N ILE A 344 19.09 13.64 8.93
CA ILE A 344 18.38 13.08 7.77
C ILE A 344 19.30 12.16 6.99
N GLY A 345 18.80 10.99 6.58
CA GLY A 345 19.53 10.07 5.71
C GLY A 345 18.61 9.06 5.06
N GLY A 346 19.19 8.13 4.30
CA GLY A 346 18.48 7.03 3.65
C GLY A 346 18.00 6.00 4.67
N ILE A 347 16.73 5.60 4.53
CA ILE A 347 16.15 4.55 5.37
C ILE A 347 16.54 3.20 4.83
N GLU A 348 17.13 2.37 5.68
CA GLU A 348 17.42 0.97 5.39
C GLU A 348 16.75 0.06 6.42
N VAL A 349 16.19 -1.04 5.95
CA VAL A 349 15.46 -1.99 6.79
C VAL A 349 15.92 -3.43 6.60
N LYS A 350 15.88 -4.22 7.67
CA LYS A 350 16.18 -5.64 7.65
C LYS A 350 15.22 -6.37 8.58
N GLY A 351 14.61 -7.44 8.08
CA GLY A 351 13.66 -8.23 8.88
C GLY A 351 13.05 -9.37 8.06
N PRO A 352 12.29 -10.24 8.72
CA PRO A 352 11.62 -11.36 8.07
C PRO A 352 10.52 -10.93 7.10
N ASN A 353 10.09 -9.68 7.17
CA ASN A 353 9.07 -9.04 6.32
C ASN A 353 9.60 -8.58 4.96
N VAL A 354 10.92 -8.54 4.77
CA VAL A 354 11.55 -8.03 3.53
C VAL A 354 11.44 -9.08 2.41
N CYS A 355 11.19 -8.62 1.18
CA CYS A 355 11.10 -9.46 -0.01
C CYS A 355 12.41 -10.21 -0.30
N ALA A 356 12.32 -11.30 -1.07
CA ALA A 356 13.49 -12.07 -1.51
C ALA A 356 14.28 -11.39 -2.65
N GLY A 357 13.82 -10.23 -3.13
CA GLY A 357 14.41 -9.50 -4.25
C GLY A 357 13.40 -9.27 -5.36
N TYR A 358 13.89 -9.05 -6.58
CA TYR A 358 13.09 -8.78 -7.76
C TYR A 358 13.08 -9.96 -8.74
N TRP A 359 11.90 -10.32 -9.19
CA TRP A 359 11.67 -11.42 -10.12
C TRP A 359 12.52 -11.26 -11.38
N ARG A 360 13.30 -12.31 -11.73
CA ARG A 360 14.19 -12.38 -12.90
C ARG A 360 15.12 -11.17 -13.05
N ASN A 361 15.41 -10.47 -11.96
CA ASN A 361 16.26 -9.27 -11.98
C ASN A 361 17.33 -9.33 -10.89
N PRO A 362 18.34 -10.22 -11.01
CA PRO A 362 19.37 -10.38 -9.99
C PRO A 362 20.23 -9.13 -9.82
N GLU A 363 20.45 -8.36 -10.89
CA GLU A 363 21.23 -7.11 -10.84
C GLU A 363 20.51 -6.07 -9.95
N LYS A 364 19.22 -5.85 -10.18
CA LYS A 364 18.45 -4.92 -9.34
C LYS A 364 18.26 -5.45 -7.92
N THR A 365 18.20 -6.75 -7.74
CA THR A 365 18.21 -7.37 -6.40
C THR A 365 19.49 -7.04 -5.67
N ALA A 366 20.65 -7.26 -6.31
CA ALA A 366 21.94 -6.95 -5.70
C ALA A 366 22.12 -5.46 -5.37
N GLN A 367 21.56 -4.55 -6.20
CA GLN A 367 21.58 -3.11 -5.95
C GLN A 367 20.65 -2.68 -4.81
N ALA A 368 19.61 -3.45 -4.51
CA ALA A 368 18.64 -3.12 -3.49
C ALA A 368 19.03 -3.56 -2.07
N PHE A 369 20.06 -4.38 -1.93
CA PHE A 369 20.52 -4.88 -0.63
C PHE A 369 21.95 -4.48 -0.34
N ARG A 370 22.22 -4.16 0.92
CA ARG A 370 23.59 -4.01 1.43
C ARG A 370 24.21 -5.38 1.69
N PRO A 371 25.55 -5.49 1.73
CA PRO A 371 26.22 -6.76 2.05
C PRO A 371 25.84 -7.37 3.40
N ASP A 372 25.43 -6.54 4.36
CA ASP A 372 24.95 -6.94 5.68
C ASP A 372 23.44 -7.29 5.73
N GLY A 373 22.78 -7.32 4.56
CA GLY A 373 21.40 -7.78 4.36
C GLY A 373 20.33 -6.71 4.61
N TYR A 374 20.68 -5.44 4.79
CA TYR A 374 19.69 -4.36 4.81
C TYR A 374 19.20 -4.05 3.41
N PHE A 375 17.89 -3.88 3.29
CA PHE A 375 17.20 -3.42 2.10
C PHE A 375 17.22 -1.88 2.06
N ILE A 376 17.60 -1.32 0.91
CA ILE A 376 17.66 0.12 0.65
C ILE A 376 16.28 0.56 0.16
N THR A 377 15.54 1.31 0.98
CA THR A 377 14.15 1.67 0.66
C THR A 377 14.04 2.75 -0.43
N GLY A 378 15.07 3.58 -0.57
CA GLY A 378 15.04 4.79 -1.40
C GLY A 378 14.17 5.90 -0.80
N ASP A 379 13.71 5.73 0.43
CA ASP A 379 13.04 6.77 1.22
C ASP A 379 14.05 7.43 2.15
N LEU A 380 13.89 8.73 2.37
CA LEU A 380 14.69 9.53 3.30
C LEU A 380 13.90 9.74 4.58
N GLY A 381 14.57 9.65 5.72
CA GLY A 381 13.93 9.81 7.00
C GLY A 381 14.85 10.34 8.10
N VAL A 382 14.28 10.54 9.25
CA VAL A 382 14.95 10.96 10.47
C VAL A 382 14.36 10.18 11.65
N ILE A 383 15.17 9.88 12.64
CA ILE A 383 14.72 9.37 13.95
C ILE A 383 14.93 10.49 14.97
N ASP A 384 13.85 10.87 15.67
CA ASP A 384 13.96 11.89 16.72
C ASP A 384 14.56 11.33 18.03
N GLU A 385 14.84 12.19 19.00
CA GLU A 385 15.41 11.81 20.30
C GLU A 385 14.51 10.85 21.10
N ARG A 386 13.20 10.79 20.80
CA ARG A 386 12.23 9.87 21.40
C ARG A 386 12.15 8.53 20.67
N GLY A 387 12.85 8.40 19.52
CA GLY A 387 12.86 7.20 18.68
C GLY A 387 11.77 7.16 17.62
N TYR A 388 10.96 8.22 17.44
CA TYR A 388 9.96 8.26 16.37
C TYR A 388 10.64 8.46 15.00
N VAL A 389 10.22 7.65 14.04
CA VAL A 389 10.65 7.77 12.65
C VAL A 389 9.72 8.75 11.93
N ALA A 390 10.28 9.69 11.19
CA ALA A 390 9.56 10.56 10.26
C ALA A 390 10.13 10.41 8.85
N ILE A 391 9.24 10.33 7.85
CA ILE A 391 9.61 10.26 6.43
C ILE A 391 9.72 11.69 5.91
N VAL A 392 10.89 12.07 5.40
CA VAL A 392 11.15 13.43 4.90
C VAL A 392 11.12 13.51 3.37
N GLY A 393 11.09 12.37 2.67
CA GLY A 393 10.98 12.36 1.21
C GLY A 393 11.47 11.07 0.59
N ARG A 394 11.71 11.16 -0.71
CA ARG A 394 12.41 10.12 -1.48
C ARG A 394 13.73 10.67 -1.99
N ASP A 395 14.75 9.86 -1.99
CA ASP A 395 16.07 10.19 -2.56
C ASP A 395 15.93 10.78 -3.98
N LYS A 396 15.21 10.12 -4.86
CA LYS A 396 14.96 10.58 -6.24
C LYS A 396 14.14 11.87 -6.37
N ASP A 397 13.44 12.30 -5.33
CA ASP A 397 12.68 13.55 -5.30
C ASP A 397 13.46 14.66 -4.60
N LEU A 398 14.65 14.35 -4.06
CA LEU A 398 15.60 15.33 -3.52
C LEU A 398 15.98 16.33 -4.62
N ILE A 399 15.84 17.61 -4.32
CA ILE A 399 16.15 18.68 -5.25
C ILE A 399 17.57 19.18 -4.98
N ILE A 400 18.39 19.18 -5.99
CA ILE A 400 19.77 19.69 -5.89
C ILE A 400 19.83 21.05 -6.58
N THR A 401 19.72 22.11 -5.80
CA THR A 401 19.70 23.49 -6.29
C THR A 401 20.97 24.22 -5.90
N GLY A 402 21.78 24.65 -6.90
CA GLY A 402 23.04 25.33 -6.64
C GLY A 402 24.02 24.52 -5.79
N GLY A 403 23.99 23.19 -5.90
CA GLY A 403 24.83 22.28 -5.09
C GLY A 403 24.32 22.01 -3.68
N LEU A 404 23.16 22.54 -3.31
CA LEU A 404 22.55 22.37 -1.99
C LEU A 404 21.32 21.44 -2.07
N ASN A 405 21.18 20.56 -1.09
CA ASN A 405 20.06 19.64 -1.01
C ASN A 405 18.82 20.35 -0.43
N VAL A 406 17.71 20.24 -1.12
CA VAL A 406 16.38 20.65 -0.65
C VAL A 406 15.45 19.46 -0.58
N TYR A 407 14.97 19.17 0.60
CA TYR A 407 14.00 18.11 0.84
C TYR A 407 12.58 18.63 0.56
N PRO A 408 11.87 18.13 -0.46
CA PRO A 408 10.55 18.62 -0.82
C PRO A 408 9.58 18.70 0.35
N LYS A 409 9.58 17.70 1.24
CA LYS A 409 8.65 17.65 2.38
C LYS A 409 8.84 18.78 3.38
N GLU A 410 10.06 19.25 3.55
CA GLU A 410 10.34 20.43 4.42
C GLU A 410 9.63 21.68 3.88
N VAL A 411 9.71 21.91 2.58
CA VAL A 411 9.07 23.04 1.93
C VAL A 411 7.55 22.86 1.87
N GLU A 412 7.08 21.65 1.53
CA GLU A 412 5.65 21.30 1.54
C GLU A 412 5.02 21.54 2.91
N THR A 413 5.69 21.17 3.98
CA THR A 413 5.17 21.36 5.35
C THR A 413 4.89 22.83 5.66
N GLU A 414 5.76 23.73 5.23
CA GLU A 414 5.57 25.18 5.44
C GLU A 414 4.46 25.75 4.53
N ILE A 415 4.32 25.23 3.30
CA ILE A 415 3.25 25.65 2.38
C ILE A 415 1.89 25.12 2.87
N ASP A 416 1.84 23.84 3.26
CA ASP A 416 0.61 23.19 3.73
C ASP A 416 0.05 23.82 5.03
N ALA A 417 0.88 24.57 5.76
CA ALA A 417 0.48 25.33 6.94
C ALA A 417 -0.11 26.71 6.64
N LEU A 418 -0.17 27.14 5.37
CA LEU A 418 -0.74 28.43 4.96
C LEU A 418 -2.27 28.36 4.85
N ASP A 419 -2.94 29.42 5.25
CA ASP A 419 -4.40 29.52 5.13
C ASP A 419 -4.86 29.40 3.68
N GLY A 420 -5.88 28.60 3.45
CA GLY A 420 -6.46 28.36 2.12
C GLY A 420 -5.75 27.31 1.29
N VAL A 421 -4.59 26.82 1.71
CA VAL A 421 -3.89 25.71 1.05
C VAL A 421 -4.50 24.38 1.48
N THR A 422 -4.84 23.54 0.50
CA THR A 422 -5.31 22.16 0.76
C THR A 422 -4.15 21.20 0.93
N GLU A 423 -3.17 21.30 0.03
CA GLU A 423 -1.95 20.48 -0.01
C GLU A 423 -0.97 21.07 -1.01
N SER A 424 0.29 20.62 -0.94
CA SER A 424 1.30 21.01 -1.92
C SER A 424 2.18 19.84 -2.38
N ALA A 425 2.83 20.02 -3.52
CA ALA A 425 3.89 19.16 -4.02
C ALA A 425 5.05 20.01 -4.50
N VAL A 426 6.23 19.77 -3.93
CA VAL A 426 7.45 20.48 -4.31
C VAL A 426 8.31 19.56 -5.19
N ILE A 427 8.75 20.10 -6.33
CA ILE A 427 9.50 19.39 -7.37
C ILE A 427 10.72 20.20 -7.80
N GLY A 428 11.77 19.50 -8.21
CA GLY A 428 12.90 20.10 -8.93
C GLY A 428 12.61 20.13 -10.41
N LEU A 429 12.80 21.31 -11.04
CA LEU A 429 12.71 21.48 -12.48
C LEU A 429 14.06 21.96 -13.03
N PRO A 430 14.46 21.56 -14.25
CA PRO A 430 15.73 21.98 -14.84
C PRO A 430 15.87 23.50 -14.85
N HIS A 431 17.04 24.02 -14.46
CA HIS A 431 17.35 25.45 -14.44
C HIS A 431 18.80 25.67 -14.83
N ALA A 432 19.06 26.63 -15.73
CA ALA A 432 20.38 26.86 -16.32
C ALA A 432 21.46 27.18 -15.26
N ASP A 433 21.15 28.01 -14.24
CA ASP A 433 22.11 28.46 -13.24
C ASP A 433 22.22 27.53 -12.03
N PHE A 434 21.11 26.87 -11.65
CA PHE A 434 21.04 26.13 -10.39
C PHE A 434 21.09 24.61 -10.55
N GLY A 435 21.10 24.10 -11.80
CA GLY A 435 20.87 22.68 -12.08
C GLY A 435 19.38 22.36 -11.96
N GLU A 436 18.82 22.49 -10.75
CA GLU A 436 17.39 22.40 -10.49
C GLU A 436 16.86 23.64 -9.75
N ALA A 437 15.67 24.09 -10.13
CA ALA A 437 14.91 25.11 -9.42
C ALA A 437 13.84 24.46 -8.57
N VAL A 438 13.77 24.83 -7.28
CA VAL A 438 12.67 24.45 -6.41
C VAL A 438 11.39 25.08 -6.92
N THR A 439 10.38 24.26 -7.19
CA THR A 439 9.08 24.68 -7.73
C THR A 439 7.97 24.06 -6.90
N ALA A 440 7.03 24.86 -6.44
CA ALA A 440 5.87 24.39 -5.69
C ALA A 440 4.63 24.31 -6.60
N VAL A 441 3.88 23.22 -6.53
CA VAL A 441 2.53 23.09 -7.08
C VAL A 441 1.58 22.99 -5.89
N VAL A 442 0.69 23.98 -5.77
CA VAL A 442 -0.14 24.19 -4.57
C VAL A 442 -1.61 23.99 -4.96
N ALA A 443 -2.26 23.04 -4.32
CA ALA A 443 -3.70 22.85 -4.47
C ALA A 443 -4.46 23.77 -3.50
N ALA A 444 -5.37 24.56 -4.05
CA ALA A 444 -6.23 25.46 -3.30
C ALA A 444 -7.62 25.55 -3.94
N PRO A 445 -8.72 25.61 -3.15
CA PRO A 445 -10.06 25.79 -3.71
C PRO A 445 -10.18 27.11 -4.47
N PRO A 446 -10.98 27.18 -5.53
CA PRO A 446 -11.30 28.44 -6.17
C PRO A 446 -11.83 29.48 -5.17
N GLY A 447 -11.25 30.68 -5.17
CA GLY A 447 -11.63 31.76 -4.25
C GLY A 447 -10.98 31.72 -2.87
N ALA A 448 -10.09 30.77 -2.57
CA ALA A 448 -9.35 30.71 -1.30
C ALA A 448 -8.33 31.85 -1.11
N GLY A 449 -8.10 32.69 -2.15
CA GLY A 449 -7.16 33.82 -2.07
C GLY A 449 -5.69 33.44 -2.10
N VAL A 450 -5.37 32.15 -2.32
CA VAL A 450 -3.98 31.67 -2.43
C VAL A 450 -3.41 32.14 -3.76
N THR A 451 -2.26 32.82 -3.70
CA THR A 451 -1.56 33.33 -4.90
C THR A 451 -0.08 32.97 -4.82
N GLU A 452 0.58 32.85 -5.99
CA GLU A 452 2.03 32.63 -6.08
C GLU A 452 2.79 33.63 -5.20
N ARG A 453 2.49 34.90 -5.32
CA ARG A 453 3.13 35.97 -4.55
C ARG A 453 2.92 35.81 -3.04
N GLY A 454 1.70 35.53 -2.60
CA GLY A 454 1.38 35.33 -1.19
C GLY A 454 2.13 34.16 -0.56
N VAL A 455 2.23 33.04 -1.28
CA VAL A 455 3.00 31.87 -0.82
C VAL A 455 4.49 32.20 -0.72
N LEU A 456 5.08 32.83 -1.74
CA LEU A 456 6.49 33.22 -1.72
C LEU A 456 6.82 34.20 -0.58
N GLU A 457 5.99 35.20 -0.37
CA GLU A 457 6.14 36.18 0.73
C GLU A 457 6.02 35.48 2.10
N ALA A 458 5.09 34.54 2.26
CA ALA A 458 4.91 33.81 3.53
C ALA A 458 6.12 32.91 3.85
N LEU A 459 6.77 32.33 2.84
CA LEU A 459 7.93 31.46 3.02
C LEU A 459 9.25 32.24 3.25
N ALA A 460 9.33 33.50 2.87
CA ALA A 460 10.54 34.30 2.94
C ALA A 460 11.11 34.45 4.37
N GLY A 461 10.25 34.38 5.38
CA GLY A 461 10.66 34.42 6.81
C GLY A 461 10.78 33.05 7.48
N ARG A 462 10.40 31.97 6.79
CA ARG A 462 10.31 30.63 7.37
C ARG A 462 11.38 29.68 6.86
N LEU A 463 11.83 29.84 5.62
CA LEU A 463 12.80 28.98 4.97
C LEU A 463 14.03 29.75 4.50
N ALA A 464 15.18 29.09 4.55
CA ALA A 464 16.42 29.62 3.95
C ALA A 464 16.19 29.88 2.44
N ARG A 465 16.82 30.93 1.91
CA ARG A 465 16.58 31.42 0.54
C ARG A 465 16.73 30.34 -0.55
N PHE A 466 17.67 29.42 -0.40
CA PHE A 466 17.90 28.36 -1.37
C PHE A 466 16.79 27.29 -1.38
N LYS A 467 16.05 27.14 -0.26
CA LYS A 467 14.91 26.23 -0.12
C LYS A 467 13.61 26.81 -0.65
N GLN A 468 13.54 28.14 -0.76
CA GLN A 468 12.31 28.81 -1.21
C GLN A 468 12.03 28.50 -2.68
N PRO A 469 10.77 28.19 -3.03
CA PRO A 469 10.39 27.98 -4.43
C PRO A 469 10.71 29.22 -5.28
N LYS A 470 11.18 29.00 -6.51
CA LYS A 470 11.36 30.06 -7.52
C LYS A 470 10.04 30.42 -8.19
N ARG A 471 9.14 29.45 -8.28
CA ARG A 471 7.79 29.60 -8.83
C ARG A 471 6.80 28.78 -8.00
N VAL A 472 5.58 29.27 -7.94
CA VAL A 472 4.43 28.58 -7.32
C VAL A 472 3.31 28.49 -8.34
N ILE A 473 2.84 27.28 -8.62
CA ILE A 473 1.76 26.99 -9.56
C ILE A 473 0.53 26.63 -8.73
N ILE A 474 -0.56 27.39 -8.90
CA ILE A 474 -1.80 27.11 -8.18
C ILE A 474 -2.68 26.22 -9.06
N VAL A 475 -3.21 25.14 -8.47
CA VAL A 475 -4.07 24.15 -9.13
C VAL A 475 -5.28 23.83 -8.25
N ASP A 476 -6.34 23.29 -8.84
CA ASP A 476 -7.52 22.84 -8.08
C ASP A 476 -7.23 21.57 -7.30
N SER A 477 -6.39 20.69 -7.82
CA SER A 477 -6.00 19.42 -7.18
C SER A 477 -4.68 18.89 -7.74
N LEU A 478 -3.95 18.11 -6.92
CA LEU A 478 -2.74 17.40 -7.36
C LEU A 478 -3.07 16.07 -8.06
N PRO A 479 -2.33 15.69 -9.11
CA PRO A 479 -2.50 14.40 -9.76
C PRO A 479 -2.09 13.26 -8.83
N ARG A 480 -2.94 12.23 -8.72
CA ARG A 480 -2.73 11.09 -7.82
C ARG A 480 -2.89 9.77 -8.56
N ASN A 481 -2.17 8.76 -8.07
CA ASN A 481 -2.43 7.39 -8.49
C ASN A 481 -3.60 6.77 -7.69
N ALA A 482 -3.97 5.54 -8.02
CA ALA A 482 -5.07 4.80 -7.36
C ALA A 482 -4.89 4.64 -5.84
N MET A 483 -3.65 4.73 -5.33
CA MET A 483 -3.32 4.67 -3.90
C MET A 483 -3.24 6.04 -3.23
N GLY A 484 -3.71 7.09 -3.90
CA GLY A 484 -3.70 8.44 -3.37
C GLY A 484 -2.32 9.12 -3.33
N LYS A 485 -1.26 8.51 -3.88
CA LYS A 485 0.08 9.13 -3.96
C LYS A 485 0.12 10.20 -5.03
N VAL A 486 0.63 11.38 -4.67
CA VAL A 486 0.91 12.46 -5.62
C VAL A 486 1.93 12.00 -6.67
N GLN A 487 1.61 12.22 -7.94
CA GLN A 487 2.45 11.84 -9.06
C GLN A 487 3.45 12.95 -9.42
N LYS A 488 4.49 13.14 -8.59
CA LYS A 488 5.51 14.19 -8.81
C LYS A 488 6.23 14.08 -10.16
N ALA A 489 6.43 12.85 -10.67
CA ALA A 489 7.01 12.65 -12.00
C ALA A 489 6.16 13.31 -13.09
N ARG A 490 4.83 13.12 -13.03
CA ARG A 490 3.90 13.76 -13.95
C ARG A 490 3.96 15.27 -13.84
N LEU A 491 4.00 15.83 -12.63
CA LEU A 491 4.16 17.27 -12.44
C LEU A 491 5.46 17.80 -13.01
N ARG A 492 6.58 17.06 -12.87
CA ARG A 492 7.86 17.43 -13.48
C ARG A 492 7.78 17.43 -15.02
N ASP A 493 7.12 16.45 -15.62
CA ASP A 493 6.96 16.36 -17.07
C ASP A 493 6.06 17.49 -17.61
N GLU A 494 4.93 17.77 -16.94
CA GLU A 494 3.98 18.84 -17.31
C GLU A 494 4.62 20.25 -17.23
N HIS A 495 5.57 20.47 -16.33
CA HIS A 495 6.15 21.80 -16.09
C HIS A 495 7.63 21.90 -16.50
N ARG A 496 8.16 20.89 -17.20
CA ARG A 496 9.59 20.77 -17.54
C ARG A 496 10.20 22.01 -18.21
N GLY A 497 9.42 22.73 -19.01
CA GLY A 497 9.83 23.92 -19.73
C GLY A 497 9.64 25.23 -19.00
N LEU A 498 9.33 25.23 -17.68
CA LEU A 498 8.98 26.44 -16.94
C LEU A 498 10.12 27.47 -16.85
N TYR A 499 11.37 27.02 -16.91
CA TYR A 499 12.58 27.85 -16.77
C TYR A 499 13.47 27.84 -18.04
N GLY A 500 12.97 27.22 -19.13
CA GLY A 500 13.70 27.12 -20.42
C GLY A 500 13.25 28.12 -21.47
#